data_9c31f528a95d24886717983a7260b947
#
_entry.id   9c31f528a95d24886717983a7260b947
#
_cell.length_a   1.000
_cell.length_b   1.000
_cell.length_c   1.000
_cell.angle_alpha   90.00
_cell.angle_beta   90.00
_cell.angle_gamma   90.00
#
_symmetry.space_group_name_H-M   'P 1'
#
loop_
_entity.id
_entity.type
_entity.pdbx_description
1 polymer ?
#
loop_
_entity_poly.entity_id
_entity_poly.type
_entity_poly.pdbx_seq_one_letter_code
_entity_poly.pdbx_strand_id
1 'polypeptide(L)'
;MKKIVPYFSLLPVIILSLWIVRPFFRPGFFETHDGEWAIVRLAEMVREIKDWQIPPRWSDYLNHGYGYPLFSFTYPLPYYLGSLLRLFGLEYVSIIKLLFIFSVFFSGIAMYLLGVQIAGWQGAILAWGFYLLSPYRMTDLYTRGSIGESLSFVFFPLIFYLSVLYAANYHKLRLLAWLSLTLALLFLTHNVMGLLFFPFWLSYLTLLICRKKLPLKETILLILKPVALAFSLAAFFIIPALLEKKFLLISYIPLADKSVHFLSWQAVFLPFLNKSRPDFGLGPEQAIALTLAFLILLRKKFRLPAVFFFSAFLLTIFLITPGSFPVWQLPLLSSVDFPWRISGLIVFFAALSISFLKFSKAAYFLGIILLLSAVFRQINSVEKLTEIDKKDSYYLTNDATTTSADELMPVWVKTKPAERYSKKAEIIEGEGDISSIKYNSKEASFFVKTETEAKFRLNTIYYPGWFMTDNGRPLKFEYDNRLGVMEANLGSGDHFIKADLRETPLRLAADILSLAAFAYCLILFISKKNA
;
A
#
# COMPACT_ATOMS: atom_id res chain seq x y z
N MET A 1 -23.81 20.06 16.67
CA MET A 1 -24.05 19.21 17.84
C MET A 1 -22.99 18.11 17.87
N LYS A 2 -22.17 18.03 18.92
CA LYS A 2 -21.28 16.89 19.14
C LYS A 2 -22.17 15.65 19.33
N LYS A 3 -22.08 14.67 18.45
CA LYS A 3 -22.78 13.40 18.64
C LYS A 3 -22.06 12.65 19.76
N ILE A 4 -22.76 12.42 20.86
CA ILE A 4 -22.23 11.71 22.03
C ILE A 4 -21.95 10.26 21.62
N VAL A 5 -20.72 9.82 21.78
CA VAL A 5 -20.30 8.42 21.63
C VAL A 5 -20.46 7.77 23.01
N PRO A 6 -21.37 6.82 23.19
CA PRO A 6 -21.43 6.07 24.44
C PRO A 6 -20.20 5.16 24.51
N TYR A 7 -19.34 5.32 25.51
CA TYR A 7 -18.10 4.53 25.67
C TYR A 7 -18.34 3.02 25.66
N PHE A 8 -19.48 2.56 26.23
CA PHE A 8 -19.85 1.14 26.22
C PHE A 8 -20.01 0.56 24.80
N SER A 9 -20.30 1.41 23.79
CA SER A 9 -20.44 0.95 22.39
C SER A 9 -19.11 0.66 21.69
N LEU A 10 -17.98 0.98 22.34
CA LEU A 10 -16.64 0.61 21.86
C LEU A 10 -16.23 -0.81 22.30
N LEU A 11 -16.85 -1.34 23.35
CA LEU A 11 -16.52 -2.68 23.86
C LEU A 11 -16.72 -3.79 22.81
N PRO A 12 -17.85 -3.87 22.09
CA PRO A 12 -18.01 -4.82 21.00
C PRO A 12 -16.94 -4.67 19.91
N VAL A 13 -16.50 -3.41 19.63
CA VAL A 13 -15.44 -3.12 18.63
C VAL A 13 -14.14 -3.82 19.03
N ILE A 14 -13.75 -3.68 20.29
CA ILE A 14 -12.53 -4.28 20.82
C ILE A 14 -12.64 -5.81 20.82
N ILE A 15 -13.74 -6.37 21.34
CA ILE A 15 -13.93 -7.83 21.44
C ILE A 15 -13.89 -8.49 20.05
N LEU A 16 -14.64 -7.96 19.08
CA LEU A 16 -14.65 -8.53 17.74
C LEU A 16 -13.30 -8.38 17.04
N SER A 17 -12.61 -7.24 17.23
CA SER A 17 -11.27 -7.05 16.67
C SER A 17 -10.28 -8.06 17.25
N LEU A 18 -10.30 -8.29 18.59
CA LEU A 18 -9.47 -9.32 19.24
C LEU A 18 -9.77 -10.71 18.69
N TRP A 19 -11.05 -11.02 18.52
CA TRP A 19 -11.45 -12.31 17.96
C TRP A 19 -10.98 -12.49 16.52
N ILE A 20 -11.08 -11.47 15.66
CA ILE A 20 -10.59 -11.51 14.27
C ILE A 20 -9.08 -11.74 14.26
N VAL A 21 -8.30 -11.03 15.07
CA VAL A 21 -6.82 -11.10 15.02
C VAL A 21 -6.22 -12.26 15.79
N ARG A 22 -7.03 -13.12 16.45
CA ARG A 22 -6.54 -14.25 17.26
C ARG A 22 -5.51 -15.15 16.57
N PRO A 23 -5.57 -15.43 15.22
CA PRO A 23 -4.57 -16.26 14.57
C PRO A 23 -3.17 -15.64 14.57
N PHE A 24 -3.06 -14.31 14.59
CA PHE A 24 -1.76 -13.64 14.64
C PHE A 24 -1.03 -13.80 15.99
N PHE A 25 -1.67 -14.33 17.03
CA PHE A 25 -1.02 -14.66 18.30
C PHE A 25 -0.40 -16.07 18.33
N ARG A 26 -0.64 -16.89 17.30
CA ARG A 26 -0.02 -18.21 17.18
C ARG A 26 1.46 -18.08 16.82
N PRO A 27 2.32 -19.09 17.13
CA PRO A 27 3.73 -19.10 16.68
C PRO A 27 3.86 -19.00 15.16
N GLY A 28 5.01 -18.52 14.67
CA GLY A 28 5.31 -18.42 13.25
C GLY A 28 4.35 -17.46 12.51
N PHE A 29 4.14 -17.75 11.23
CA PHE A 29 3.16 -17.10 10.37
C PHE A 29 2.19 -18.14 9.81
N PHE A 30 1.37 -17.82 8.84
CA PHE A 30 0.53 -18.78 8.12
C PHE A 30 0.69 -18.57 6.61
N GLU A 31 0.42 -19.62 5.86
CA GLU A 31 0.54 -19.62 4.40
C GLU A 31 -0.39 -18.57 3.78
N THR A 32 0.19 -17.66 2.99
CA THR A 32 -0.53 -16.60 2.27
C THR A 32 0.17 -16.30 0.95
N HIS A 33 -0.49 -15.55 0.06
CA HIS A 33 0.11 -15.19 -1.21
C HIS A 33 1.29 -14.19 -1.04
N ASP A 34 1.16 -13.19 -0.16
CA ASP A 34 2.08 -12.03 -0.10
C ASP A 34 2.74 -11.83 1.28
N GLY A 35 2.25 -12.50 2.34
CA GLY A 35 2.65 -12.19 3.72
C GLY A 35 4.09 -12.54 4.03
N GLU A 36 4.63 -13.65 3.50
CA GLU A 36 6.04 -14.00 3.66
C GLU A 36 6.95 -12.99 2.94
N TRP A 37 6.55 -12.49 1.76
CA TRP A 37 7.28 -11.42 1.09
C TRP A 37 7.30 -10.12 1.89
N ALA A 38 6.24 -9.82 2.64
CA ALA A 38 6.23 -8.64 3.51
C ALA A 38 7.30 -8.72 4.60
N ILE A 39 7.58 -9.92 5.14
CA ILE A 39 8.64 -10.14 6.13
C ILE A 39 10.03 -9.89 5.49
N VAL A 40 10.27 -10.44 4.30
CA VAL A 40 11.53 -10.24 3.55
C VAL A 40 11.75 -8.76 3.21
N ARG A 41 10.71 -8.10 2.68
CA ARG A 41 10.77 -6.65 2.35
C ARG A 41 11.05 -5.79 3.58
N LEU A 42 10.48 -6.15 4.73
CA LEU A 42 10.78 -5.44 5.98
C LEU A 42 12.26 -5.58 6.35
N ALA A 43 12.83 -6.78 6.20
CA ALA A 43 14.25 -7.01 6.47
C ALA A 43 15.14 -6.17 5.54
N GLU A 44 14.80 -6.08 4.26
CA GLU A 44 15.50 -5.21 3.29
C GLU A 44 15.40 -3.73 3.68
N MET A 45 14.20 -3.23 3.97
CA MET A 45 14.01 -1.84 4.42
C MET A 45 14.91 -1.52 5.62
N VAL A 46 14.97 -2.42 6.61
CA VAL A 46 15.83 -2.23 7.80
C VAL A 46 17.31 -2.22 7.42
N ARG A 47 17.75 -3.08 6.46
CA ARG A 47 19.13 -3.11 5.96
C ARG A 47 19.50 -1.81 5.27
N GLU A 48 18.66 -1.35 4.34
CA GLU A 48 18.88 -0.12 3.58
C GLU A 48 18.94 1.12 4.48
N ILE A 49 18.07 1.21 5.49
CA ILE A 49 18.10 2.30 6.48
C ILE A 49 19.39 2.26 7.32
N LYS A 50 19.87 1.08 7.72
CA LYS A 50 21.15 0.93 8.44
C LYS A 50 22.34 1.37 7.61
N ASP A 51 22.29 1.19 6.32
CA ASP A 51 23.30 1.65 5.36
C ASP A 51 23.15 3.13 5.01
N TRP A 52 22.26 3.86 5.71
CA TRP A 52 21.96 5.28 5.45
C TRP A 52 21.44 5.56 4.04
N GLN A 53 20.74 4.63 3.45
CA GLN A 53 19.97 4.84 2.23
C GLN A 53 18.60 5.41 2.60
N ILE A 54 18.44 6.74 2.59
CA ILE A 54 17.22 7.45 3.00
C ILE A 54 16.85 8.51 1.95
N PRO A 55 15.72 8.35 1.27
CA PRO A 55 14.79 7.20 1.34
C PRO A 55 15.39 5.94 0.70
N PRO A 56 15.03 4.73 1.18
CA PRO A 56 15.40 3.47 0.54
C PRO A 56 14.91 3.40 -0.91
N ARG A 57 15.79 2.94 -1.80
CA ARG A 57 15.53 2.86 -3.25
C ARG A 57 15.92 1.51 -3.84
N TRP A 58 17.04 0.94 -3.36
CA TRP A 58 17.74 -0.17 -3.97
C TRP A 58 17.98 -1.28 -2.96
N SER A 59 17.43 -2.46 -3.22
CA SER A 59 17.63 -3.66 -2.40
C SER A 59 18.74 -4.51 -3.01
N ASP A 60 19.94 -4.39 -2.43
CA ASP A 60 21.17 -5.01 -2.96
C ASP A 60 21.29 -6.50 -2.69
N TYR A 61 20.66 -6.99 -1.61
CA TYR A 61 20.75 -8.40 -1.21
C TYR A 61 19.86 -9.30 -2.06
N LEU A 62 18.68 -8.80 -2.46
CA LEU A 62 17.73 -9.53 -3.27
C LEU A 62 18.20 -9.68 -4.72
N ASN A 63 17.46 -10.49 -5.49
CA ASN A 63 17.81 -10.86 -6.86
C ASN A 63 19.20 -11.49 -6.93
N HIS A 64 19.47 -12.43 -5.99
CA HIS A 64 20.74 -13.14 -5.84
C HIS A 64 21.96 -12.23 -5.61
N GLY A 65 21.75 -11.10 -4.92
CA GLY A 65 22.79 -10.12 -4.62
C GLY A 65 23.09 -9.13 -5.75
N TYR A 66 22.43 -9.26 -6.91
CA TYR A 66 22.58 -8.31 -8.01
C TYR A 66 21.75 -7.05 -7.81
N GLY A 67 20.75 -7.10 -6.94
CA GLY A 67 19.88 -6.00 -6.56
C GLY A 67 18.81 -5.64 -7.58
N TYR A 68 17.86 -4.82 -7.16
CA TYR A 68 16.83 -4.18 -7.99
C TYR A 68 16.12 -3.04 -7.22
N PRO A 69 15.42 -2.10 -7.90
CA PRO A 69 14.90 -0.88 -7.29
C PRO A 69 13.57 -1.10 -6.54
N LEU A 70 13.54 -1.97 -5.52
CA LEU A 70 12.34 -2.43 -4.84
C LEU A 70 11.49 -1.27 -4.29
N PHE A 71 12.05 -0.42 -3.42
CA PHE A 71 11.29 0.62 -2.72
C PHE A 71 11.09 1.91 -3.52
N SER A 72 11.66 2.01 -4.72
CA SER A 72 11.26 3.04 -5.68
C SER A 72 9.85 2.78 -6.25
N PHE A 73 9.32 1.53 -6.16
CA PHE A 73 8.06 1.12 -6.80
C PHE A 73 7.11 0.36 -5.86
N THR A 74 7.63 -0.23 -4.79
CA THR A 74 6.82 -0.88 -3.75
C THR A 74 6.48 0.13 -2.65
N TYR A 75 5.22 0.24 -2.31
CA TYR A 75 4.72 1.15 -1.27
C TYR A 75 5.52 1.02 0.05
N PRO A 76 6.09 2.13 0.57
CA PRO A 76 7.09 2.05 1.63
C PRO A 76 6.53 2.12 3.06
N LEU A 77 5.32 2.65 3.29
CA LEU A 77 4.83 2.98 4.64
C LEU A 77 4.78 1.79 5.60
N PRO A 78 4.27 0.60 5.23
CA PRO A 78 4.24 -0.54 6.15
C PRO A 78 5.64 -0.91 6.65
N TYR A 79 6.63 -0.82 5.77
CA TYR A 79 8.02 -1.17 6.06
C TYR A 79 8.74 -0.08 6.86
N TYR A 80 8.44 1.21 6.67
CA TYR A 80 8.89 2.28 7.56
C TYR A 80 8.34 2.10 8.98
N LEU A 81 7.04 1.82 9.12
CA LEU A 81 6.43 1.56 10.42
C LEU A 81 7.06 0.31 11.07
N GLY A 82 7.28 -0.73 10.29
CA GLY A 82 7.95 -1.94 10.76
C GLY A 82 9.39 -1.69 11.19
N SER A 83 10.14 -0.87 10.45
CA SER A 83 11.51 -0.49 10.79
C SER A 83 11.59 0.27 12.12
N LEU A 84 10.63 1.15 12.40
CA LEU A 84 10.51 1.81 13.71
C LEU A 84 10.25 0.80 14.84
N LEU A 85 9.38 -0.19 14.62
CA LEU A 85 9.13 -1.25 15.61
C LEU A 85 10.38 -2.12 15.82
N ARG A 86 11.20 -2.32 14.77
CA ARG A 86 12.47 -3.07 14.86
C ARG A 86 13.48 -2.40 15.79
N LEU A 87 13.45 -1.09 15.98
CA LEU A 87 14.29 -0.38 16.95
C LEU A 87 14.06 -0.86 18.39
N PHE A 88 12.89 -1.40 18.71
CA PHE A 88 12.56 -1.98 20.02
C PHE A 88 12.98 -3.46 20.12
N GLY A 89 13.72 -4.01 19.17
CA GLY A 89 14.22 -5.39 19.21
C GLY A 89 13.21 -6.47 18.79
N LEU A 90 12.01 -6.09 18.31
CA LEU A 90 10.99 -7.07 17.89
C LEU A 90 11.45 -7.87 16.65
N GLU A 91 11.08 -9.13 16.57
CA GLU A 91 11.32 -10.00 15.40
C GLU A 91 10.51 -9.55 14.18
N TYR A 92 11.03 -9.77 12.98
CA TYR A 92 10.38 -9.35 11.71
C TYR A 92 9.00 -9.99 11.54
N VAL A 93 8.88 -11.30 11.81
CA VAL A 93 7.59 -12.00 11.79
C VAL A 93 6.60 -11.35 12.75
N SER A 94 7.02 -11.07 13.99
CA SER A 94 6.18 -10.44 15.01
C SER A 94 5.75 -9.04 14.61
N ILE A 95 6.62 -8.26 13.97
CA ILE A 95 6.32 -6.91 13.49
C ILE A 95 5.24 -6.94 12.41
N ILE A 96 5.35 -7.82 11.42
CA ILE A 96 4.35 -7.94 10.35
C ILE A 96 2.99 -8.34 10.94
N LYS A 97 2.97 -9.29 11.90
CA LYS A 97 1.75 -9.68 12.62
C LYS A 97 1.13 -8.49 13.38
N LEU A 98 1.94 -7.69 14.07
CA LEU A 98 1.48 -6.48 14.77
C LEU A 98 0.89 -5.45 13.80
N LEU A 99 1.47 -5.26 12.61
CA LEU A 99 0.91 -4.36 11.62
C LEU A 99 -0.46 -4.84 11.10
N PHE A 100 -0.67 -6.15 10.92
CA PHE A 100 -2.00 -6.71 10.62
C PHE A 100 -2.98 -6.49 11.77
N ILE A 101 -2.57 -6.74 13.02
CA ILE A 101 -3.38 -6.47 14.20
C ILE A 101 -3.79 -5.00 14.24
N PHE A 102 -2.85 -4.07 14.07
CA PHE A 102 -3.11 -2.63 14.02
C PHE A 102 -4.08 -2.27 12.89
N SER A 103 -3.95 -2.89 11.71
CA SER A 103 -4.86 -2.64 10.60
C SER A 103 -6.32 -2.96 10.95
N VAL A 104 -6.58 -4.04 11.67
CA VAL A 104 -7.94 -4.44 12.09
C VAL A 104 -8.48 -3.47 13.14
N PHE A 105 -7.72 -3.21 14.21
CA PHE A 105 -8.17 -2.32 15.28
C PHE A 105 -8.44 -0.90 14.81
N PHE A 106 -7.46 -0.27 14.14
CA PHE A 106 -7.59 1.12 13.71
C PHE A 106 -8.60 1.29 12.57
N SER A 107 -8.75 0.32 11.68
CA SER A 107 -9.79 0.36 10.66
C SER A 107 -11.20 0.25 11.27
N GLY A 108 -11.35 -0.58 12.28
CA GLY A 108 -12.60 -0.70 13.06
C GLY A 108 -12.96 0.60 13.76
N ILE A 109 -12.01 1.20 14.48
CA ILE A 109 -12.19 2.49 15.16
C ILE A 109 -12.53 3.61 14.15
N ALA A 110 -11.77 3.72 13.08
CA ALA A 110 -11.98 4.75 12.06
C ALA A 110 -13.36 4.62 11.39
N MET A 111 -13.79 3.38 11.07
CA MET A 111 -15.11 3.13 10.51
C MET A 111 -16.23 3.45 11.52
N TYR A 112 -16.04 3.11 12.79
CA TYR A 112 -16.99 3.45 13.84
C TYR A 112 -17.14 4.98 13.98
N LEU A 113 -16.03 5.73 14.05
CA LEU A 113 -16.05 7.18 14.15
C LEU A 113 -16.76 7.83 12.94
N LEU A 114 -16.47 7.39 11.73
CA LEU A 114 -17.17 7.85 10.52
C LEU A 114 -18.66 7.49 10.58
N GLY A 115 -19.01 6.27 10.96
CA GLY A 115 -20.38 5.80 11.12
C GLY A 115 -21.19 6.65 12.09
N VAL A 116 -20.58 7.04 13.22
CA VAL A 116 -21.21 7.96 14.20
C VAL A 116 -21.53 9.30 13.55
N GLN A 117 -20.63 9.87 12.76
CA GLN A 117 -20.87 11.15 12.07
C GLN A 117 -22.00 11.06 11.05
N ILE A 118 -22.10 9.94 10.33
CA ILE A 118 -23.05 9.77 9.23
C ILE A 118 -24.42 9.31 9.78
N ALA A 119 -24.43 8.27 10.59
CA ALA A 119 -25.64 7.57 10.99
C ALA A 119 -25.87 7.50 12.52
N GLY A 120 -24.99 8.07 13.36
CA GLY A 120 -25.04 7.94 14.82
C GLY A 120 -24.55 6.56 15.28
N TRP A 121 -24.43 6.36 16.61
CA TRP A 121 -23.79 5.18 17.19
C TRP A 121 -24.42 3.83 16.78
N GLN A 122 -25.75 3.76 16.64
CA GLN A 122 -26.44 2.55 16.21
C GLN A 122 -26.06 2.15 14.77
N GLY A 123 -26.08 3.12 13.85
CA GLY A 123 -25.61 2.88 12.48
C GLY A 123 -24.10 2.59 12.40
N ALA A 124 -23.33 3.18 13.30
CA ALA A 124 -21.89 2.94 13.39
C ALA A 124 -21.55 1.50 13.77
N ILE A 125 -22.32 0.87 14.68
CA ILE A 125 -22.14 -0.55 15.04
C ILE A 125 -22.33 -1.45 13.80
N LEU A 126 -23.36 -1.20 12.98
CA LEU A 126 -23.57 -1.98 11.77
C LEU A 126 -22.46 -1.72 10.73
N ALA A 127 -22.13 -0.44 10.49
CA ALA A 127 -21.05 -0.10 9.55
C ALA A 127 -19.73 -0.76 9.94
N TRP A 128 -19.31 -0.62 11.18
CA TRP A 128 -18.10 -1.21 11.70
C TRP A 128 -18.09 -2.73 11.59
N GLY A 129 -19.16 -3.41 12.05
CA GLY A 129 -19.22 -4.87 12.08
C GLY A 129 -19.19 -5.46 10.67
N PHE A 130 -19.98 -4.94 9.72
CA PHE A 130 -19.96 -5.40 8.33
C PHE A 130 -18.67 -5.03 7.58
N TYR A 131 -17.97 -3.96 8.00
CA TYR A 131 -16.67 -3.61 7.46
C TYR A 131 -15.59 -4.62 7.83
N LEU A 132 -15.54 -5.05 9.09
CA LEU A 132 -14.54 -6.01 9.57
C LEU A 132 -14.86 -7.45 9.16
N LEU A 133 -16.16 -7.83 9.12
CA LEU A 133 -16.59 -9.21 8.86
C LEU A 133 -16.89 -9.51 7.38
N SER A 134 -16.56 -8.62 6.48
CA SER A 134 -16.71 -8.91 5.05
C SER A 134 -15.82 -10.09 4.63
N PRO A 135 -16.30 -11.02 3.78
CA PRO A 135 -15.48 -12.10 3.23
C PRO A 135 -14.17 -11.59 2.62
N TYR A 136 -14.24 -10.54 1.80
CA TYR A 136 -13.04 -9.96 1.21
C TYR A 136 -12.03 -9.49 2.26
N ARG A 137 -12.48 -8.90 3.38
CA ARG A 137 -11.57 -8.49 4.46
C ARG A 137 -10.84 -9.67 5.09
N MET A 138 -11.53 -10.81 5.25
CA MET A 138 -10.91 -12.05 5.74
C MET A 138 -9.95 -12.63 4.70
N THR A 139 -10.32 -12.63 3.44
CA THR A 139 -9.45 -13.04 2.33
C THR A 139 -8.17 -12.20 2.28
N ASP A 140 -8.29 -10.88 2.42
CA ASP A 140 -7.13 -9.97 2.41
C ASP A 140 -6.17 -10.24 3.57
N LEU A 141 -6.71 -10.50 4.78
CA LEU A 141 -5.91 -10.81 5.96
C LEU A 141 -5.25 -12.19 5.89
N TYR A 142 -6.01 -13.23 5.53
CA TYR A 142 -5.65 -14.63 5.83
C TYR A 142 -5.32 -15.47 4.61
N THR A 143 -5.75 -15.08 3.42
CA THR A 143 -5.42 -15.78 2.17
C THR A 143 -4.37 -15.00 1.39
N ARG A 144 -4.56 -13.69 1.29
CA ARG A 144 -3.63 -12.86 0.54
C ARG A 144 -2.44 -12.42 1.37
N GLY A 145 -2.64 -12.09 2.64
CA GLY A 145 -1.59 -11.56 3.49
C GLY A 145 -1.06 -10.21 2.97
N SER A 146 -1.91 -9.39 2.35
CA SER A 146 -1.51 -8.12 1.74
C SER A 146 -1.48 -7.00 2.77
N ILE A 147 -0.30 -6.77 3.37
CA ILE A 147 -0.14 -5.79 4.45
C ILE A 147 -0.51 -4.36 4.01
N GLY A 148 -0.16 -3.97 2.79
CA GLY A 148 -0.49 -2.63 2.27
C GLY A 148 -1.98 -2.44 2.09
N GLU A 149 -2.67 -3.43 1.53
CA GLU A 149 -4.12 -3.40 1.35
C GLU A 149 -4.84 -3.40 2.70
N SER A 150 -4.41 -4.26 3.63
CA SER A 150 -4.96 -4.34 4.99
C SER A 150 -4.84 -3.03 5.76
N LEU A 151 -3.71 -2.33 5.67
CA LEU A 151 -3.54 -1.01 6.27
C LEU A 151 -4.35 0.07 5.54
N SER A 152 -4.60 -0.04 4.24
CA SER A 152 -5.44 0.90 3.49
C SER A 152 -6.86 0.98 4.04
N PHE A 153 -7.39 -0.12 4.61
CA PHE A 153 -8.68 -0.13 5.29
C PHE A 153 -8.75 0.82 6.50
N VAL A 154 -7.63 1.20 7.11
CA VAL A 154 -7.60 2.25 8.16
C VAL A 154 -7.88 3.61 7.54
N PHE A 155 -7.26 3.89 6.40
CA PHE A 155 -7.28 5.22 5.80
C PHE A 155 -8.59 5.56 5.11
N PHE A 156 -9.29 4.60 4.51
CA PHE A 156 -10.57 4.88 3.84
C PHE A 156 -11.58 5.59 4.75
N PRO A 157 -11.98 5.01 5.89
CA PRO A 157 -12.92 5.69 6.78
C PRO A 157 -12.32 6.92 7.46
N LEU A 158 -11.01 6.92 7.78
CA LEU A 158 -10.37 8.04 8.44
C LEU A 158 -10.34 9.29 7.55
N ILE A 159 -10.03 9.14 6.26
CA ILE A 159 -10.02 10.25 5.30
C ILE A 159 -11.44 10.82 5.11
N PHE A 160 -12.46 9.96 5.00
CA PHE A 160 -13.86 10.42 4.92
C PHE A 160 -14.30 11.12 6.21
N TYR A 161 -13.92 10.61 7.37
CA TYR A 161 -14.19 11.23 8.68
C TYR A 161 -13.55 12.63 8.77
N LEU A 162 -12.26 12.73 8.43
CA LEU A 162 -11.54 14.01 8.43
C LEU A 162 -12.11 14.99 7.40
N SER A 163 -12.59 14.50 6.25
CA SER A 163 -13.27 15.33 5.25
C SER A 163 -14.56 15.97 5.79
N VAL A 164 -15.35 15.22 6.56
CA VAL A 164 -16.55 15.75 7.24
C VAL A 164 -16.16 16.85 8.23
N LEU A 165 -15.14 16.62 9.04
CA LEU A 165 -14.64 17.60 10.02
C LEU A 165 -14.04 18.83 9.33
N TYR A 166 -13.25 18.62 8.29
CA TYR A 166 -12.64 19.69 7.49
C TYR A 166 -13.72 20.56 6.83
N ALA A 167 -14.67 19.95 6.13
CA ALA A 167 -15.77 20.70 5.52
C ALA A 167 -16.61 21.46 6.55
N ALA A 168 -16.77 20.94 7.77
CA ALA A 168 -17.48 21.64 8.85
C ALA A 168 -16.70 22.84 9.40
N ASN A 169 -15.38 22.77 9.45
CA ASN A 169 -14.48 23.72 10.12
C ASN A 169 -13.25 24.01 9.25
N TYR A 170 -13.44 24.36 7.98
CA TYR A 170 -12.37 24.53 7.00
C TYR A 170 -11.36 25.65 7.33
N HIS A 171 -11.69 26.55 8.27
CA HIS A 171 -10.77 27.55 8.79
C HIS A 171 -9.69 26.95 9.73
N LYS A 172 -9.91 25.74 10.29
CA LYS A 172 -8.96 25.10 11.17
C LYS A 172 -7.85 24.42 10.36
N LEU A 173 -6.66 25.02 10.37
CA LEU A 173 -5.51 24.55 9.60
C LEU A 173 -5.05 23.15 9.99
N ARG A 174 -5.24 22.74 11.27
CA ARG A 174 -4.97 21.36 11.72
C ARG A 174 -5.79 20.32 10.96
N LEU A 175 -7.03 20.63 10.59
CA LEU A 175 -7.86 19.68 9.84
C LEU A 175 -7.38 19.54 8.39
N LEU A 176 -6.90 20.62 7.78
CA LEU A 176 -6.20 20.54 6.50
C LEU A 176 -4.97 19.65 6.60
N ALA A 177 -4.11 19.87 7.61
CA ALA A 177 -2.91 19.09 7.83
C ALA A 177 -3.21 17.60 8.03
N TRP A 178 -4.15 17.25 8.92
CA TRP A 178 -4.54 15.86 9.16
C TRP A 178 -5.13 15.18 7.92
N LEU A 179 -6.00 15.86 7.19
CA LEU A 179 -6.62 15.32 5.97
C LEU A 179 -5.57 15.05 4.89
N SER A 180 -4.67 16.03 4.66
CA SER A 180 -3.60 15.89 3.67
C SER A 180 -2.60 14.80 4.04
N LEU A 181 -2.17 14.76 5.31
CA LEU A 181 -1.26 13.74 5.81
C LEU A 181 -1.87 12.34 5.67
N THR A 182 -3.11 12.16 6.09
CA THR A 182 -3.80 10.86 6.02
C THR A 182 -3.97 10.39 4.57
N LEU A 183 -4.25 11.31 3.64
CA LEU A 183 -4.33 10.99 2.22
C LEU A 183 -2.96 10.60 1.64
N ALA A 184 -1.89 11.33 2.00
CA ALA A 184 -0.52 10.97 1.62
C ALA A 184 -0.14 9.59 2.14
N LEU A 185 -0.44 9.30 3.41
CA LEU A 185 -0.19 7.99 4.02
C LEU A 185 -0.91 6.85 3.30
N LEU A 186 -2.13 7.06 2.77
CA LEU A 186 -2.80 6.05 1.95
C LEU A 186 -2.00 5.72 0.67
N PHE A 187 -1.51 6.72 -0.05
CA PHE A 187 -0.68 6.49 -1.25
C PHE A 187 0.63 5.77 -0.92
N LEU A 188 1.24 6.08 0.22
CA LEU A 188 2.45 5.42 0.70
C LEU A 188 2.19 4.02 1.29
N THR A 189 0.94 3.71 1.64
CA THR A 189 0.52 2.39 2.15
C THR A 189 0.25 1.40 1.03
N HIS A 190 -0.45 1.85 -0.03
CA HIS A 190 -0.73 1.04 -1.22
C HIS A 190 -1.16 1.95 -2.37
N ASN A 191 -0.26 2.18 -3.31
CA ASN A 191 -0.46 3.12 -4.42
C ASN A 191 -1.70 2.80 -5.28
N VAL A 192 -1.97 1.52 -5.58
CA VAL A 192 -3.16 1.11 -6.36
C VAL A 192 -4.45 1.37 -5.57
N MET A 193 -4.49 1.06 -4.26
CA MET A 193 -5.67 1.37 -3.43
C MET A 193 -5.88 2.88 -3.32
N GLY A 194 -4.80 3.66 -3.19
CA GLY A 194 -4.86 5.13 -3.24
C GLY A 194 -5.45 5.63 -4.56
N LEU A 195 -5.00 5.09 -5.69
CA LEU A 195 -5.49 5.44 -7.03
C LEU A 195 -7.00 5.15 -7.17
N LEU A 196 -7.44 3.95 -6.79
CA LEU A 196 -8.84 3.54 -6.89
C LEU A 196 -9.76 4.32 -5.94
N PHE A 197 -9.27 4.67 -4.75
CA PHE A 197 -10.02 5.42 -3.73
C PHE A 197 -10.16 6.92 -4.07
N PHE A 198 -9.14 7.52 -4.67
CA PHE A 198 -9.03 8.96 -4.86
C PHE A 198 -10.24 9.61 -5.54
N PRO A 199 -10.77 9.11 -6.67
CA PRO A 199 -11.92 9.73 -7.34
C PRO A 199 -13.20 9.73 -6.50
N PHE A 200 -13.45 8.67 -5.73
CA PHE A 200 -14.59 8.60 -4.81
C PHE A 200 -14.45 9.59 -3.66
N TRP A 201 -13.27 9.67 -3.07
CA TRP A 201 -12.99 10.63 -2.01
C TRP A 201 -13.09 12.07 -2.51
N LEU A 202 -12.50 12.40 -3.66
CA LEU A 202 -12.54 13.73 -4.24
C LEU A 202 -13.99 14.15 -4.53
N SER A 203 -14.81 13.27 -5.07
CA SER A 203 -16.24 13.49 -5.31
C SER A 203 -17.00 13.78 -4.00
N TYR A 204 -16.68 13.02 -2.92
CA TYR A 204 -17.29 13.25 -1.61
C TYR A 204 -16.88 14.58 -0.99
N LEU A 205 -15.59 14.91 -1.01
CA LEU A 205 -15.09 16.20 -0.52
C LEU A 205 -15.73 17.36 -1.29
N THR A 206 -15.78 17.27 -2.62
CA THR A 206 -16.44 18.26 -3.48
C THR A 206 -17.91 18.43 -3.08
N LEU A 207 -18.64 17.34 -2.91
CA LEU A 207 -20.02 17.36 -2.45
C LEU A 207 -20.17 18.10 -1.11
N LEU A 208 -19.30 17.84 -0.15
CA LEU A 208 -19.34 18.47 1.18
C LEU A 208 -19.05 19.98 1.10
N ILE A 209 -18.07 20.40 0.31
CA ILE A 209 -17.66 21.82 0.19
C ILE A 209 -18.67 22.60 -0.64
N CYS A 210 -19.18 22.08 -1.77
CA CYS A 210 -20.19 22.75 -2.60
C CYS A 210 -21.49 23.04 -1.82
N ARG A 211 -21.84 22.23 -0.83
CA ARG A 211 -22.99 22.48 0.05
C ARG A 211 -22.85 23.73 0.93
N LYS A 212 -21.63 24.25 1.10
CA LYS A 212 -21.40 25.49 1.86
C LYS A 212 -21.82 26.76 1.10
N LYS A 213 -22.05 26.63 -0.23
CA LYS A 213 -22.43 27.74 -1.11
C LYS A 213 -21.45 28.93 -1.05
N LEU A 214 -20.17 28.63 -0.98
CA LEU A 214 -19.06 29.60 -1.00
C LEU A 214 -18.81 30.11 -2.42
N PRO A 215 -18.12 31.26 -2.58
CA PRO A 215 -17.63 31.70 -3.89
C PRO A 215 -16.82 30.61 -4.59
N LEU A 216 -16.91 30.53 -5.92
CA LEU A 216 -16.28 29.48 -6.72
C LEU A 216 -14.76 29.33 -6.43
N LYS A 217 -14.05 30.46 -6.36
CA LYS A 217 -12.62 30.51 -6.07
C LYS A 217 -12.30 29.88 -4.73
N GLU A 218 -13.06 30.18 -3.69
CA GLU A 218 -12.88 29.62 -2.34
C GLU A 218 -13.20 28.11 -2.33
N THR A 219 -14.29 27.72 -2.98
CA THR A 219 -14.68 26.32 -3.16
C THR A 219 -13.55 25.50 -3.79
N ILE A 220 -12.99 25.97 -4.92
CA ILE A 220 -11.88 25.31 -5.61
C ILE A 220 -10.65 25.21 -4.71
N LEU A 221 -10.27 26.30 -4.03
CA LEU A 221 -9.12 26.30 -3.14
C LEU A 221 -9.26 25.32 -1.97
N LEU A 222 -10.46 25.18 -1.38
CA LEU A 222 -10.72 24.26 -0.29
C LEU A 222 -10.64 22.79 -0.73
N ILE A 223 -10.93 22.51 -2.00
CA ILE A 223 -10.79 21.17 -2.58
C ILE A 223 -9.34 20.89 -2.95
N LEU A 224 -8.66 21.84 -3.59
CA LEU A 224 -7.29 21.63 -4.10
C LEU A 224 -6.22 21.62 -3.02
N LYS A 225 -6.36 22.42 -1.92
CA LYS A 225 -5.36 22.49 -0.85
C LYS A 225 -5.00 21.11 -0.25
N PRO A 226 -5.97 20.29 0.23
CA PRO A 226 -5.64 18.99 0.77
C PRO A 226 -5.07 18.04 -0.28
N VAL A 227 -5.49 18.14 -1.55
CA VAL A 227 -4.94 17.34 -2.66
C VAL A 227 -3.48 17.70 -2.90
N ALA A 228 -3.19 18.99 -3.14
CA ALA A 228 -1.84 19.46 -3.44
C ALA A 228 -0.88 19.12 -2.30
N LEU A 229 -1.26 19.37 -1.05
CA LEU A 229 -0.41 19.06 0.10
C LEU A 229 -0.18 17.56 0.27
N ALA A 230 -1.20 16.71 0.03
CA ALA A 230 -1.05 15.26 0.12
C ALA A 230 -0.10 14.70 -0.94
N PHE A 231 -0.26 15.13 -2.20
CA PHE A 231 0.66 14.71 -3.27
C PHE A 231 2.08 15.24 -3.05
N SER A 232 2.24 16.47 -2.54
CA SER A 232 3.56 16.99 -2.18
C SER A 232 4.21 16.18 -1.05
N LEU A 233 3.47 15.80 -0.01
CA LEU A 233 3.97 14.96 1.08
C LEU A 233 4.45 13.58 0.60
N ALA A 234 3.78 13.00 -0.38
CA ALA A 234 4.11 11.68 -0.95
C ALA A 234 5.00 11.77 -2.21
N ALA A 235 5.45 12.95 -2.60
CA ALA A 235 6.16 13.19 -3.85
C ALA A 235 7.45 12.37 -3.98
N PHE A 236 8.20 12.19 -2.88
CA PHE A 236 9.44 11.41 -2.84
C PHE A 236 9.27 9.97 -3.34
N PHE A 237 8.07 9.42 -3.25
CA PHE A 237 7.72 8.10 -3.74
C PHE A 237 6.94 8.16 -5.07
N ILE A 238 5.87 8.97 -5.12
CA ILE A 238 4.96 8.99 -6.27
C ILE A 238 5.65 9.46 -7.55
N ILE A 239 6.46 10.53 -7.48
CA ILE A 239 7.08 11.11 -8.69
C ILE A 239 8.09 10.14 -9.31
N PRO A 240 9.08 9.58 -8.58
CA PRO A 240 9.95 8.56 -9.15
C PRO A 240 9.18 7.33 -9.63
N ALA A 241 8.22 6.81 -8.85
CA ALA A 241 7.45 5.64 -9.23
C ALA A 241 6.69 5.80 -10.56
N LEU A 242 6.17 7.00 -10.85
CA LEU A 242 5.46 7.28 -12.10
C LEU A 242 6.41 7.54 -13.28
N LEU A 243 7.50 8.29 -13.08
CA LEU A 243 8.35 8.75 -14.18
C LEU A 243 9.49 7.78 -14.51
N GLU A 244 9.98 7.01 -13.52
CA GLU A 244 11.07 6.05 -13.73
C GLU A 244 10.56 4.62 -14.04
N LYS A 245 9.26 4.33 -13.90
CA LYS A 245 8.72 3.01 -14.23
C LYS A 245 9.01 2.59 -15.69
N LYS A 246 9.23 3.54 -16.59
CA LYS A 246 9.65 3.29 -17.97
C LYS A 246 10.97 2.51 -18.11
N PHE A 247 11.78 2.46 -17.07
CA PHE A 247 13.02 1.70 -17.02
C PHE A 247 12.82 0.25 -16.61
N LEU A 248 11.59 -0.17 -16.29
CA LEU A 248 11.26 -1.48 -15.74
C LEU A 248 10.28 -2.25 -16.63
N LEU A 249 10.35 -3.57 -16.52
CA LEU A 249 9.48 -4.49 -17.26
C LEU A 249 7.99 -4.24 -17.00
N ILE A 250 7.59 -3.81 -15.81
CA ILE A 250 6.19 -3.49 -15.45
C ILE A 250 5.52 -2.48 -16.41
N SER A 251 6.30 -1.70 -17.15
CA SER A 251 5.74 -0.77 -18.14
C SER A 251 5.40 -1.42 -19.48
N TYR A 252 5.89 -2.63 -19.71
CA TYR A 252 5.83 -3.28 -21.02
C TYR A 252 5.13 -4.63 -21.01
N ILE A 253 5.09 -5.28 -19.86
CA ILE A 253 4.44 -6.58 -19.68
C ILE A 253 3.31 -6.46 -18.64
N PRO A 254 2.10 -6.95 -18.92
CA PRO A 254 1.05 -7.06 -17.91
C PRO A 254 1.42 -8.15 -16.91
N LEU A 255 1.12 -7.95 -15.63
CA LEU A 255 1.31 -8.97 -14.58
C LEU A 255 0.34 -10.13 -14.75
N ALA A 256 -0.85 -9.87 -15.30
CA ALA A 256 -1.88 -10.87 -15.53
C ALA A 256 -2.84 -10.44 -16.64
N ASP A 257 -3.52 -11.40 -17.25
CA ASP A 257 -4.65 -11.10 -18.12
C ASP A 257 -5.81 -10.55 -17.29
N LYS A 258 -6.03 -9.26 -17.40
CA LYS A 258 -7.07 -8.52 -16.69
C LYS A 258 -8.46 -9.11 -16.91
N SER A 259 -8.74 -9.66 -18.09
CA SER A 259 -10.06 -10.16 -18.48
C SER A 259 -10.56 -11.31 -17.60
N VAL A 260 -9.63 -12.15 -17.10
CA VAL A 260 -9.97 -13.30 -16.24
C VAL A 260 -10.11 -12.93 -14.76
N HIS A 261 -9.84 -11.68 -14.40
CA HIS A 261 -9.84 -11.20 -13.00
C HIS A 261 -11.10 -10.40 -12.64
N PHE A 262 -12.06 -10.26 -13.54
CA PHE A 262 -13.39 -9.74 -13.23
C PHE A 262 -14.23 -10.78 -12.48
N LEU A 263 -15.14 -10.28 -11.65
CA LEU A 263 -16.08 -11.13 -10.91
C LEU A 263 -17.48 -11.12 -11.52
N SER A 264 -18.14 -12.27 -11.51
CA SER A 264 -19.57 -12.32 -11.80
C SER A 264 -20.38 -11.78 -10.62
N TRP A 265 -21.63 -11.41 -10.86
CA TRP A 265 -22.57 -10.98 -9.81
C TRP A 265 -22.70 -12.02 -8.70
N GLN A 266 -22.75 -13.31 -9.09
CA GLN A 266 -22.80 -14.44 -8.15
C GLN A 266 -21.56 -14.48 -7.26
N ALA A 267 -20.37 -14.28 -7.83
CA ALA A 267 -19.12 -14.27 -7.06
C ALA A 267 -19.04 -13.09 -6.08
N VAL A 268 -19.69 -11.96 -6.38
CA VAL A 268 -19.72 -10.81 -5.48
C VAL A 268 -20.64 -11.03 -4.28
N PHE A 269 -21.86 -11.54 -4.48
CA PHE A 269 -22.87 -11.64 -3.43
C PHE A 269 -22.98 -13.02 -2.79
N LEU A 270 -22.51 -14.05 -3.48
CA LEU A 270 -22.58 -15.45 -3.06
C LEU A 270 -21.20 -16.13 -3.23
N PRO A 271 -20.13 -15.58 -2.62
CA PRO A 271 -18.77 -16.08 -2.83
C PRO A 271 -18.60 -17.55 -2.43
N PHE A 272 -19.40 -18.04 -1.47
CA PHE A 272 -19.38 -19.44 -1.04
C PHE A 272 -19.81 -20.46 -2.12
N LEU A 273 -20.46 -20.01 -3.19
CA LEU A 273 -20.80 -20.87 -4.35
C LEU A 273 -19.60 -21.06 -5.29
N ASN A 274 -18.60 -20.22 -5.19
CA ASN A 274 -17.43 -20.27 -6.06
C ASN A 274 -16.24 -20.94 -5.33
N LYS A 275 -16.24 -22.26 -5.32
CA LYS A 275 -15.25 -23.09 -4.60
C LYS A 275 -13.81 -22.97 -5.12
N SER A 276 -13.58 -22.40 -6.29
CA SER A 276 -12.29 -22.38 -6.98
C SER A 276 -11.48 -21.10 -6.80
N ARG A 277 -12.00 -20.09 -6.11
CA ARG A 277 -11.34 -18.79 -5.93
C ARG A 277 -11.47 -18.28 -4.50
N PRO A 278 -10.50 -17.47 -3.99
CA PRO A 278 -10.67 -16.73 -2.75
C PRO A 278 -11.92 -15.83 -2.80
N ASP A 279 -12.52 -15.57 -1.63
CA ASP A 279 -13.74 -14.76 -1.52
C ASP A 279 -13.43 -13.27 -1.71
N PHE A 280 -13.57 -12.77 -2.92
CA PHE A 280 -13.42 -11.35 -3.26
C PHE A 280 -14.71 -10.52 -3.13
N GLY A 281 -15.79 -11.13 -2.64
CA GLY A 281 -17.11 -10.52 -2.54
C GLY A 281 -17.51 -10.07 -1.14
N LEU A 282 -18.80 -9.76 -0.99
CA LEU A 282 -19.42 -9.28 0.26
C LEU A 282 -20.01 -10.39 1.12
N GLY A 283 -20.61 -11.38 0.49
CA GLY A 283 -21.37 -12.41 1.18
C GLY A 283 -22.87 -12.10 1.33
N PRO A 284 -23.66 -13.15 1.69
CA PRO A 284 -25.13 -13.07 1.68
C PRO A 284 -25.68 -12.12 2.76
N GLU A 285 -25.07 -12.05 3.93
CA GLU A 285 -25.54 -11.19 5.02
C GLU A 285 -25.48 -9.71 4.62
N GLN A 286 -24.37 -9.28 3.94
CA GLN A 286 -24.22 -7.94 3.43
C GLN A 286 -25.22 -7.68 2.29
N ALA A 287 -25.45 -8.63 1.40
CA ALA A 287 -26.40 -8.50 0.30
C ALA A 287 -27.83 -8.25 0.82
N ILE A 288 -28.29 -9.05 1.79
CA ILE A 288 -29.59 -8.88 2.43
C ILE A 288 -29.67 -7.52 3.16
N ALA A 289 -28.66 -7.18 3.94
CA ALA A 289 -28.61 -5.91 4.68
C ALA A 289 -28.64 -4.68 3.75
N LEU A 290 -27.92 -4.73 2.61
CA LEU A 290 -27.93 -3.68 1.59
C LEU A 290 -29.30 -3.54 0.92
N THR A 291 -29.94 -4.66 0.56
CA THR A 291 -31.29 -4.64 -0.03
C THR A 291 -32.29 -4.01 0.93
N LEU A 292 -32.26 -4.36 2.20
CA LEU A 292 -33.13 -3.76 3.23
C LEU A 292 -32.83 -2.26 3.41
N ALA A 293 -31.56 -1.87 3.46
CA ALA A 293 -31.17 -0.48 3.58
C ALA A 293 -31.65 0.36 2.38
N PHE A 294 -31.55 -0.19 1.16
CA PHE A 294 -32.07 0.44 -0.05
C PHE A 294 -33.60 0.63 0.00
N LEU A 295 -34.35 -0.41 0.40
CA LEU A 295 -35.81 -0.33 0.53
C LEU A 295 -36.25 0.73 1.57
N ILE A 296 -35.49 0.88 2.67
CA ILE A 296 -35.76 1.91 3.67
C ILE A 296 -35.52 3.31 3.08
N LEU A 297 -34.47 3.48 2.28
CA LEU A 297 -34.18 4.76 1.64
C LEU A 297 -35.27 5.16 0.64
N LEU A 298 -35.84 4.21 -0.09
CA LEU A 298 -36.96 4.48 -1.02
C LEU A 298 -38.21 4.99 -0.29
N ARG A 299 -38.44 4.58 0.98
CA ARG A 299 -39.61 4.98 1.78
C ARG A 299 -39.41 6.29 2.57
N LYS A 300 -38.18 6.77 2.72
CA LYS A 300 -37.84 7.96 3.50
C LYS A 300 -37.22 9.01 2.59
N LYS A 301 -37.42 10.31 2.89
CA LYS A 301 -36.74 11.38 2.16
C LYS A 301 -35.23 11.09 2.07
N PHE A 302 -34.73 11.02 0.84
CA PHE A 302 -33.33 10.76 0.55
C PHE A 302 -32.41 11.73 1.30
N ARG A 303 -31.51 11.19 2.10
CA ARG A 303 -30.42 11.95 2.69
C ARG A 303 -29.23 11.90 1.73
N LEU A 304 -28.68 13.02 1.37
CA LEU A 304 -27.61 13.12 0.38
C LEU A 304 -26.40 12.19 0.67
N PRO A 305 -25.93 12.02 1.93
CA PRO A 305 -24.89 11.03 2.20
C PRO A 305 -25.30 9.61 1.84
N ALA A 306 -26.56 9.23 2.09
CA ALA A 306 -27.05 7.89 1.75
C ALA A 306 -27.04 7.66 0.24
N VAL A 307 -27.53 8.64 -0.54
CA VAL A 307 -27.49 8.58 -2.01
C VAL A 307 -26.04 8.43 -2.49
N PHE A 308 -25.12 9.22 -1.95
CA PHE A 308 -23.71 9.15 -2.33
C PHE A 308 -23.13 7.74 -2.09
N PHE A 309 -23.30 7.18 -0.87
CA PHE A 309 -22.70 5.89 -0.54
C PHE A 309 -23.32 4.74 -1.33
N PHE A 310 -24.63 4.75 -1.57
CA PHE A 310 -25.27 3.76 -2.44
C PHE A 310 -24.83 3.89 -3.89
N SER A 311 -24.72 5.10 -4.44
CA SER A 311 -24.23 5.32 -5.80
C SER A 311 -22.77 4.88 -5.96
N ALA A 312 -21.91 5.20 -4.99
CA ALA A 312 -20.52 4.76 -4.96
C ALA A 312 -20.42 3.23 -4.84
N PHE A 313 -21.26 2.62 -4.00
CA PHE A 313 -21.37 1.16 -3.91
C PHE A 313 -21.76 0.53 -5.26
N LEU A 314 -22.82 1.02 -5.91
CA LEU A 314 -23.26 0.49 -7.21
C LEU A 314 -22.20 0.67 -8.29
N LEU A 315 -21.50 1.82 -8.29
CA LEU A 315 -20.40 2.06 -9.23
C LEU A 315 -19.23 1.10 -8.98
N THR A 316 -18.85 0.85 -7.73
CA THR A 316 -17.77 -0.10 -7.42
C THR A 316 -18.16 -1.55 -7.77
N ILE A 317 -19.43 -1.92 -7.60
CA ILE A 317 -19.96 -3.20 -8.08
C ILE A 317 -19.89 -3.30 -9.60
N PHE A 318 -20.25 -2.24 -10.32
CA PHE A 318 -20.11 -2.22 -11.78
C PHE A 318 -18.65 -2.41 -12.20
N LEU A 319 -17.72 -1.68 -11.54
CA LEU A 319 -16.30 -1.71 -11.87
C LEU A 319 -15.62 -3.07 -11.67
N ILE A 320 -16.16 -3.95 -10.82
CA ILE A 320 -15.61 -5.29 -10.62
C ILE A 320 -16.11 -6.30 -11.66
N THR A 321 -17.13 -5.97 -12.44
CA THR A 321 -17.74 -6.88 -13.42
C THR A 321 -17.13 -6.75 -14.82
N PRO A 322 -17.22 -7.79 -15.68
CA PRO A 322 -16.67 -7.75 -17.05
C PRO A 322 -17.17 -6.58 -17.91
N GLY A 323 -18.41 -6.10 -17.67
CA GLY A 323 -18.97 -4.95 -18.39
C GLY A 323 -18.20 -3.63 -18.22
N SER A 324 -17.36 -3.52 -17.21
CA SER A 324 -16.53 -2.36 -16.97
C SER A 324 -15.16 -2.40 -17.67
N PHE A 325 -14.83 -3.45 -18.42
CA PHE A 325 -13.54 -3.62 -19.08
C PHE A 325 -13.04 -2.37 -19.83
N PRO A 326 -13.88 -1.63 -20.59
CA PRO A 326 -13.43 -0.41 -21.27
C PRO A 326 -12.93 0.68 -20.31
N VAL A 327 -13.48 0.78 -19.10
CA VAL A 327 -13.04 1.75 -18.07
C VAL A 327 -11.62 1.45 -17.62
N TRP A 328 -11.26 0.18 -17.51
CA TRP A 328 -9.93 -0.26 -17.10
C TRP A 328 -8.86 -0.13 -18.20
N GLN A 329 -9.24 0.30 -19.41
CA GLN A 329 -8.31 0.68 -20.47
C GLN A 329 -7.91 2.16 -20.41
N LEU A 330 -8.58 2.98 -19.60
CA LEU A 330 -8.25 4.39 -19.43
C LEU A 330 -6.83 4.57 -18.86
N PRO A 331 -6.11 5.65 -19.21
CA PRO A 331 -4.81 5.96 -18.64
C PRO A 331 -4.84 5.87 -17.10
N LEU A 332 -3.76 5.43 -16.47
CA LEU A 332 -3.62 5.10 -15.05
C LEU A 332 -4.36 3.83 -14.62
N LEU A 333 -5.62 3.60 -15.01
CA LEU A 333 -6.34 2.37 -14.68
C LEU A 333 -5.84 1.18 -15.50
N SER A 334 -5.31 1.42 -16.69
CA SER A 334 -4.70 0.37 -17.53
C SER A 334 -3.53 -0.34 -16.84
N SER A 335 -2.86 0.31 -15.89
CA SER A 335 -1.79 -0.29 -15.09
C SER A 335 -2.26 -1.12 -13.89
N VAL A 336 -3.58 -1.26 -13.70
CA VAL A 336 -4.16 -2.10 -12.64
C VAL A 336 -4.58 -3.43 -13.27
N ASP A 337 -3.80 -4.48 -13.06
CA ASP A 337 -4.04 -5.80 -13.68
C ASP A 337 -5.12 -6.62 -12.96
N PHE A 338 -5.48 -6.24 -11.75
CA PHE A 338 -6.41 -6.97 -10.91
C PHE A 338 -7.65 -6.13 -10.55
N PRO A 339 -8.71 -6.12 -11.39
CA PRO A 339 -9.95 -5.37 -11.12
C PRO A 339 -10.62 -5.71 -9.79
N TRP A 340 -10.48 -6.95 -9.31
CA TRP A 340 -11.03 -7.36 -8.01
C TRP A 340 -10.47 -6.59 -6.80
N ARG A 341 -9.35 -5.84 -6.93
CA ARG A 341 -8.85 -4.93 -5.87
C ARG A 341 -9.86 -3.85 -5.50
N ILE A 342 -10.82 -3.53 -6.38
CA ILE A 342 -11.94 -2.63 -6.07
C ILE A 342 -12.82 -3.15 -4.91
N SER A 343 -12.74 -4.46 -4.56
CA SER A 343 -13.49 -5.08 -3.46
C SER A 343 -13.26 -4.40 -2.12
N GLY A 344 -12.07 -3.85 -1.89
CA GLY A 344 -11.81 -3.03 -0.69
C GLY A 344 -12.76 -1.84 -0.57
N LEU A 345 -13.05 -1.18 -1.70
CA LEU A 345 -14.00 -0.06 -1.75
C LEU A 345 -15.45 -0.53 -1.73
N ILE A 346 -15.76 -1.68 -2.34
CA ILE A 346 -17.08 -2.31 -2.24
C ILE A 346 -17.43 -2.54 -0.77
N VAL A 347 -16.51 -3.13 0.00
CA VAL A 347 -16.68 -3.37 1.44
C VAL A 347 -16.91 -2.06 2.20
N PHE A 348 -16.12 -1.03 1.89
CA PHE A 348 -16.22 0.29 2.53
C PHE A 348 -17.58 0.95 2.29
N PHE A 349 -18.02 1.05 1.04
CA PHE A 349 -19.27 1.71 0.68
C PHE A 349 -20.50 0.87 1.08
N ALA A 350 -20.42 -0.45 1.01
CA ALA A 350 -21.46 -1.36 1.49
C ALA A 350 -21.71 -1.16 2.99
N ALA A 351 -20.65 -1.18 3.80
CA ALA A 351 -20.75 -1.02 5.24
C ALA A 351 -21.39 0.33 5.63
N LEU A 352 -21.01 1.43 4.97
CA LEU A 352 -21.64 2.74 5.17
C LEU A 352 -23.11 2.75 4.74
N SER A 353 -23.45 2.09 3.63
CA SER A 353 -24.83 1.98 3.16
C SER A 353 -25.70 1.20 4.14
N ILE A 354 -25.19 0.11 4.70
CA ILE A 354 -25.89 -0.72 5.71
C ILE A 354 -26.14 0.09 7.01
N SER A 355 -25.35 1.08 7.34
CA SER A 355 -25.55 1.93 8.52
C SER A 355 -26.93 2.60 8.58
N PHE A 356 -27.58 2.77 7.42
CA PHE A 356 -28.90 3.39 7.31
C PHE A 356 -30.07 2.48 7.74
N LEU A 357 -29.84 1.19 8.01
CA LEU A 357 -30.83 0.29 8.63
C LEU A 357 -31.38 0.82 9.96
N LYS A 358 -30.59 1.62 10.66
CA LYS A 358 -31.00 2.27 11.94
C LYS A 358 -32.28 3.09 11.84
N PHE A 359 -32.69 3.52 10.66
CA PHE A 359 -33.91 4.31 10.47
C PHE A 359 -35.21 3.51 10.56
N SER A 360 -35.13 2.17 10.69
CA SER A 360 -36.22 1.28 11.00
C SER A 360 -35.80 0.36 12.12
N LYS A 361 -36.57 0.34 13.25
CA LYS A 361 -36.24 -0.53 14.41
C LYS A 361 -36.15 -2.02 14.00
N ALA A 362 -37.14 -2.51 13.23
CA ALA A 362 -37.16 -3.88 12.76
C ALA A 362 -35.97 -4.21 11.86
N ALA A 363 -35.63 -3.33 10.91
CA ALA A 363 -34.50 -3.53 10.02
C ALA A 363 -33.15 -3.42 10.76
N TYR A 364 -33.06 -2.56 11.78
CA TYR A 364 -31.88 -2.48 12.62
C TYR A 364 -31.67 -3.80 13.39
N PHE A 365 -32.73 -4.33 14.01
CA PHE A 365 -32.66 -5.60 14.74
C PHE A 365 -32.28 -6.76 13.79
N LEU A 366 -32.89 -6.81 12.60
CA LEU A 366 -32.50 -7.79 11.57
C LEU A 366 -31.04 -7.60 11.13
N GLY A 367 -30.57 -6.35 11.01
CA GLY A 367 -29.17 -6.05 10.73
C GLY A 367 -28.21 -6.61 11.80
N ILE A 368 -28.58 -6.56 13.07
CA ILE A 368 -27.80 -7.19 14.16
C ILE A 368 -27.81 -8.72 14.03
N ILE A 369 -28.94 -9.34 13.70
CA ILE A 369 -29.03 -10.79 13.46
C ILE A 369 -28.11 -11.20 12.30
N LEU A 370 -28.15 -10.47 11.20
CA LEU A 370 -27.28 -10.72 10.05
C LEU A 370 -25.78 -10.53 10.40
N LEU A 371 -25.47 -9.56 11.25
CA LEU A 371 -24.11 -9.37 11.75
C LEU A 371 -23.62 -10.55 12.59
N LEU A 372 -24.47 -11.08 13.49
CA LEU A 372 -24.18 -12.28 14.25
C LEU A 372 -24.02 -13.51 13.35
N SER A 373 -24.85 -13.66 12.31
CA SER A 373 -24.70 -14.70 11.28
C SER A 373 -23.33 -14.59 10.58
N ALA A 374 -22.89 -13.38 10.24
CA ALA A 374 -21.58 -13.15 9.63
C ALA A 374 -20.43 -13.56 10.55
N VAL A 375 -20.54 -13.32 11.88
CA VAL A 375 -19.57 -13.83 12.87
C VAL A 375 -19.49 -15.35 12.79
N PHE A 376 -20.65 -16.02 12.86
CA PHE A 376 -20.71 -17.49 12.81
C PHE A 376 -20.07 -18.07 11.54
N ARG A 377 -20.33 -17.46 10.38
CA ARG A 377 -19.76 -17.89 9.12
C ARG A 377 -18.23 -17.77 9.11
N GLN A 378 -17.67 -16.69 9.69
CA GLN A 378 -16.22 -16.43 9.71
C GLN A 378 -15.45 -17.31 10.72
N ILE A 379 -16.12 -17.88 11.74
CA ILE A 379 -15.48 -18.81 12.71
C ILE A 379 -14.76 -19.94 11.95
N ASN A 380 -15.49 -20.60 11.04
CA ASN A 380 -14.99 -21.76 10.31
C ASN A 380 -13.89 -21.42 9.28
N SER A 381 -13.84 -20.17 8.80
CA SER A 381 -12.82 -19.73 7.83
C SER A 381 -11.46 -19.52 8.48
N VAL A 382 -11.44 -19.02 9.71
CA VAL A 382 -10.22 -18.71 10.47
C VAL A 382 -9.55 -19.96 11.06
N GLU A 383 -10.29 -21.04 11.28
CA GLU A 383 -9.77 -22.28 11.85
C GLU A 383 -8.96 -23.14 10.87
N LYS A 384 -9.06 -22.87 9.57
CA LYS A 384 -8.42 -23.67 8.49
C LYS A 384 -7.07 -23.12 8.03
N LEU A 385 -6.42 -22.25 8.79
CA LEU A 385 -5.15 -21.66 8.40
C LEU A 385 -4.01 -22.68 8.53
N THR A 386 -3.21 -22.81 7.48
CA THR A 386 -1.97 -23.62 7.50
C THR A 386 -0.87 -22.78 8.15
N GLU A 387 -0.37 -23.23 9.29
CA GLU A 387 0.70 -22.54 10.01
C GLU A 387 2.06 -22.85 9.38
N ILE A 388 2.92 -21.83 9.35
CA ILE A 388 4.32 -21.90 8.92
C ILE A 388 5.16 -21.49 10.12
N ASP A 389 5.74 -22.48 10.82
CA ASP A 389 6.61 -22.22 11.97
C ASP A 389 8.05 -21.94 11.50
N LYS A 390 8.25 -20.81 10.81
CA LYS A 390 9.54 -20.32 10.38
C LYS A 390 9.93 -19.08 11.17
N LYS A 391 11.18 -19.06 11.61
CA LYS A 391 11.79 -17.92 12.33
C LYS A 391 12.34 -16.88 11.34
N ASP A 392 12.68 -15.72 11.86
CA ASP A 392 13.33 -14.63 11.10
C ASP A 392 14.52 -15.11 10.26
N SER A 393 15.36 -16.04 10.81
CA SER A 393 16.53 -16.58 10.12
C SER A 393 16.19 -17.20 8.76
N TYR A 394 15.04 -17.84 8.63
CA TYR A 394 14.59 -18.37 7.35
C TYR A 394 14.33 -17.28 6.32
N TYR A 395 13.63 -16.20 6.71
CA TYR A 395 13.28 -15.11 5.80
C TYR A 395 14.49 -14.26 5.41
N LEU A 396 15.50 -14.18 6.30
CA LEU A 396 16.74 -13.44 6.05
C LEU A 396 17.68 -14.15 5.06
N THR A 397 17.48 -15.43 4.79
CA THR A 397 18.24 -16.16 3.76
C THR A 397 17.65 -16.06 2.36
N ASN A 398 16.43 -15.52 2.23
CA ASN A 398 15.81 -15.34 0.92
C ASN A 398 16.52 -14.22 0.14
N ASP A 399 17.24 -14.56 -0.88
CA ASP A 399 17.92 -13.65 -1.81
C ASP A 399 17.24 -13.59 -3.19
N ALA A 400 16.14 -14.31 -3.41
CA ALA A 400 15.31 -14.20 -4.60
C ALA A 400 14.56 -12.86 -4.67
N THR A 401 13.91 -12.57 -5.78
CA THR A 401 13.01 -11.40 -5.88
C THR A 401 11.75 -11.62 -5.03
N THR A 402 11.12 -10.52 -4.61
CA THR A 402 9.82 -10.53 -3.91
C THR A 402 8.70 -10.03 -4.83
N THR A 403 8.78 -10.37 -6.12
CA THR A 403 7.85 -9.99 -7.18
C THR A 403 7.37 -11.22 -7.93
N SER A 404 6.14 -11.19 -8.46
CA SER A 404 5.50 -12.38 -9.04
C SER A 404 6.04 -12.73 -10.43
N ALA A 405 6.44 -11.72 -11.21
CA ALA A 405 6.84 -11.85 -12.61
C ALA A 405 8.13 -11.08 -12.94
N ASP A 406 8.94 -10.80 -11.92
CA ASP A 406 10.16 -9.99 -12.04
C ASP A 406 9.90 -8.60 -12.66
N GLU A 407 8.71 -8.10 -12.48
CA GLU A 407 8.20 -6.87 -13.10
C GLU A 407 9.01 -5.62 -12.75
N LEU A 408 9.76 -5.63 -11.65
CA LEU A 408 10.65 -4.54 -11.25
C LEU A 408 12.08 -4.70 -11.80
N MET A 409 12.32 -5.67 -12.68
CA MET A 409 13.61 -5.82 -13.35
C MET A 409 13.81 -4.71 -14.38
N PRO A 410 15.01 -4.09 -14.45
CA PRO A 410 15.33 -3.13 -15.50
C PRO A 410 15.24 -3.74 -16.91
N VAL A 411 14.76 -2.96 -17.89
CA VAL A 411 14.50 -3.42 -19.26
C VAL A 411 15.76 -3.84 -20.04
N TRP A 412 16.94 -3.44 -19.59
CA TRP A 412 18.22 -3.82 -20.19
C TRP A 412 18.78 -5.14 -19.67
N VAL A 413 18.15 -5.75 -18.66
CA VAL A 413 18.48 -7.10 -18.19
C VAL A 413 17.94 -8.12 -19.20
N LYS A 414 18.82 -8.73 -20.00
CA LYS A 414 18.45 -9.70 -21.06
C LYS A 414 18.17 -11.09 -20.47
N THR A 415 18.87 -11.44 -19.38
CA THR A 415 18.69 -12.71 -18.67
C THR A 415 18.75 -12.42 -17.18
N LYS A 416 17.69 -12.81 -16.46
CA LYS A 416 17.65 -12.69 -15.00
C LYS A 416 18.75 -13.57 -14.37
N PRO A 417 19.46 -13.07 -13.33
CA PRO A 417 20.33 -13.90 -12.51
C PRO A 417 19.56 -15.09 -11.91
N ALA A 418 20.12 -16.29 -11.99
CA ALA A 418 19.51 -17.52 -11.44
C ALA A 418 20.14 -17.94 -10.10
N GLU A 419 21.34 -17.45 -9.81
CA GLU A 419 22.10 -17.75 -8.62
C GLU A 419 22.99 -16.58 -8.21
N ARG A 420 23.46 -16.59 -6.97
CA ARG A 420 24.37 -15.57 -6.45
C ARG A 420 25.76 -15.72 -7.06
N TYR A 421 26.37 -14.58 -7.37
CA TYR A 421 27.75 -14.52 -7.83
C TYR A 421 28.74 -15.04 -6.77
N SER A 422 29.90 -15.54 -7.20
CA SER A 422 30.99 -15.96 -6.31
C SER A 422 31.76 -14.77 -5.71
N LYS A 423 31.97 -13.70 -6.49
CA LYS A 423 32.63 -12.47 -6.07
C LYS A 423 31.81 -11.26 -6.52
N LYS A 424 31.69 -10.25 -5.64
CA LYS A 424 30.97 -8.99 -5.95
C LYS A 424 31.58 -8.22 -7.11
N ALA A 425 32.92 -8.29 -7.27
CA ALA A 425 33.65 -7.75 -8.41
C ALA A 425 34.67 -8.78 -8.90
N GLU A 426 34.84 -8.86 -10.23
CA GLU A 426 35.74 -9.82 -10.90
C GLU A 426 36.35 -9.23 -12.17
N ILE A 427 37.57 -9.67 -12.54
CA ILE A 427 38.16 -9.39 -13.85
C ILE A 427 37.54 -10.36 -14.85
N ILE A 428 37.03 -9.83 -15.95
CA ILE A 428 36.38 -10.62 -17.01
C ILE A 428 37.20 -10.66 -18.31
N GLU A 429 38.12 -9.71 -18.51
CA GLU A 429 39.05 -9.66 -19.62
C GLU A 429 40.38 -9.06 -19.15
N GLY A 430 41.51 -9.54 -19.69
CA GLY A 430 42.85 -9.11 -19.30
C GLY A 430 43.35 -9.79 -18.02
N GLU A 431 44.50 -9.30 -17.49
CA GLU A 431 45.15 -9.81 -16.29
C GLU A 431 45.12 -8.77 -15.17
N GLY A 432 44.72 -9.20 -13.99
CA GLY A 432 44.66 -8.34 -12.82
C GLY A 432 44.11 -9.06 -11.59
N ASP A 433 44.25 -8.42 -10.44
CA ASP A 433 43.73 -8.93 -9.16
C ASP A 433 42.82 -7.88 -8.49
N ILE A 434 41.74 -8.36 -7.85
CA ILE A 434 40.81 -7.53 -7.09
C ILE A 434 40.90 -7.91 -5.62
N SER A 435 41.12 -6.89 -4.79
CA SER A 435 41.27 -7.06 -3.34
C SER A 435 40.43 -6.06 -2.55
N SER A 436 40.27 -6.34 -1.24
CA SER A 436 39.62 -5.46 -0.26
C SER A 436 38.21 -5.01 -0.68
N ILE A 437 37.39 -5.93 -1.20
CA ILE A 437 36.01 -5.65 -1.62
C ILE A 437 35.17 -5.32 -0.38
N LYS A 438 34.60 -4.12 -0.33
CA LYS A 438 33.60 -3.67 0.66
C LYS A 438 32.36 -3.19 -0.08
N TYR A 439 31.20 -3.58 0.39
CA TYR A 439 29.93 -3.12 -0.21
C TYR A 439 28.77 -3.14 0.80
N ASN A 440 27.78 -2.33 0.53
CA ASN A 440 26.50 -2.27 1.22
C ASN A 440 25.39 -1.90 0.20
N SER A 441 24.19 -1.59 0.66
CA SER A 441 23.03 -1.36 -0.22
C SER A 441 23.18 -0.16 -1.18
N LYS A 442 24.10 0.77 -0.94
CA LYS A 442 24.25 1.99 -1.76
C LYS A 442 25.66 2.23 -2.29
N GLU A 443 26.64 1.46 -1.87
CA GLU A 443 28.03 1.64 -2.31
C GLU A 443 28.79 0.32 -2.40
N ALA A 444 29.77 0.28 -3.30
CA ALA A 444 30.81 -0.74 -3.38
C ALA A 444 32.17 -0.08 -3.60
N SER A 445 33.22 -0.61 -2.95
CA SER A 445 34.59 -0.15 -3.16
C SER A 445 35.56 -1.31 -3.12
N PHE A 446 36.61 -1.28 -3.96
CA PHE A 446 37.62 -2.30 -4.05
C PHE A 446 38.88 -1.77 -4.75
N PHE A 447 40.00 -2.43 -4.49
CA PHE A 447 41.24 -2.19 -5.21
C PHE A 447 41.37 -3.16 -6.37
N VAL A 448 41.86 -2.65 -7.51
CA VAL A 448 42.18 -3.45 -8.68
C VAL A 448 43.63 -3.15 -9.06
N LYS A 449 44.45 -4.18 -9.25
CA LYS A 449 45.78 -4.08 -9.78
C LYS A 449 45.83 -4.78 -11.12
N THR A 450 46.19 -4.08 -12.18
CA THR A 450 46.25 -4.58 -13.55
C THR A 450 47.67 -4.45 -14.13
N GLU A 451 48.14 -5.46 -14.79
CA GLU A 451 49.44 -5.44 -15.48
C GLU A 451 49.30 -4.87 -16.92
N THR A 452 48.17 -5.14 -17.53
CA THR A 452 47.80 -4.69 -18.87
C THR A 452 46.42 -4.04 -18.84
N GLU A 453 45.88 -3.65 -19.98
CA GLU A 453 44.47 -3.29 -20.09
C GLU A 453 43.60 -4.46 -19.63
N ALA A 454 42.64 -4.16 -18.75
CA ALA A 454 41.74 -5.15 -18.21
C ALA A 454 40.31 -4.63 -18.12
N LYS A 455 39.34 -5.52 -18.17
CA LYS A 455 37.92 -5.20 -17.96
C LYS A 455 37.43 -5.90 -16.71
N PHE A 456 36.84 -5.13 -15.82
CA PHE A 456 36.20 -5.69 -14.63
C PHE A 456 34.70 -5.59 -14.71
N ARG A 457 34.02 -6.45 -13.97
CA ARG A 457 32.59 -6.47 -13.75
C ARG A 457 32.30 -6.26 -12.26
N LEU A 458 31.37 -5.34 -11.98
CA LEU A 458 30.72 -5.23 -10.66
C LEU A 458 29.34 -5.91 -10.76
N ASN A 459 29.15 -7.00 -10.02
CA ASN A 459 27.93 -7.81 -10.01
C ASN A 459 26.78 -7.08 -9.29
N THR A 460 26.43 -5.92 -9.83
CA THR A 460 25.30 -5.05 -9.45
C THR A 460 24.61 -4.63 -10.74
N ILE A 461 23.32 -4.93 -10.87
CA ILE A 461 22.52 -4.48 -12.00
C ILE A 461 22.51 -2.96 -12.01
N TYR A 462 22.76 -2.38 -13.18
CA TYR A 462 22.68 -0.93 -13.33
C TYR A 462 21.23 -0.45 -13.15
N TYR A 463 21.11 0.69 -12.47
CA TYR A 463 19.90 1.48 -12.42
C TYR A 463 20.27 2.97 -12.36
N PRO A 464 19.46 3.91 -12.92
CA PRO A 464 19.76 5.34 -12.84
C PRO A 464 20.05 5.81 -11.42
N GLY A 465 21.21 6.48 -11.26
CA GLY A 465 21.74 6.89 -9.96
C GLY A 465 23.06 6.22 -9.62
N TRP A 466 23.37 5.04 -10.15
CA TRP A 466 24.70 4.47 -9.97
C TRP A 466 25.77 5.29 -10.69
N PHE A 467 26.81 5.66 -9.94
CA PHE A 467 27.95 6.44 -10.38
C PHE A 467 29.24 5.73 -9.97
N MET A 468 30.26 5.75 -10.84
CA MET A 468 31.51 5.05 -10.61
C MET A 468 32.70 5.98 -10.74
N THR A 469 33.71 5.77 -9.90
CA THR A 469 34.99 6.51 -9.94
C THR A 469 36.16 5.54 -9.88
N ASP A 470 37.27 5.92 -10.51
CA ASP A 470 38.60 5.34 -10.37
C ASP A 470 39.54 6.40 -9.80
N ASN A 471 40.17 6.10 -8.68
CA ASN A 471 41.07 7.04 -7.95
C ASN A 471 40.44 8.42 -7.78
N GLY A 472 39.09 8.46 -7.52
CA GLY A 472 38.30 9.68 -7.36
C GLY A 472 37.92 10.42 -8.64
N ARG A 473 38.33 9.94 -9.82
CA ARG A 473 37.93 10.50 -11.11
C ARG A 473 36.74 9.73 -11.69
N PRO A 474 35.78 10.40 -12.36
CA PRO A 474 34.66 9.70 -12.99
C PRO A 474 35.12 8.60 -13.93
N LEU A 475 34.63 7.38 -13.74
CA LEU A 475 34.89 6.23 -14.58
C LEU A 475 33.62 5.92 -15.41
N LYS A 476 33.79 5.87 -16.73
CA LYS A 476 32.70 5.41 -17.62
C LYS A 476 32.58 3.90 -17.51
N PHE A 477 31.36 3.43 -17.45
CA PHE A 477 31.02 2.01 -17.46
C PHE A 477 29.90 1.72 -18.45
N GLU A 478 29.78 0.49 -18.86
CA GLU A 478 28.71 -0.03 -19.70
C GLU A 478 27.89 -1.08 -18.93
N TYR A 479 26.67 -1.30 -19.37
CA TYR A 479 25.73 -2.27 -18.80
C TYR A 479 24.91 -3.01 -19.87
N ASP A 480 25.24 -2.82 -21.15
CA ASP A 480 24.63 -3.55 -22.26
C ASP A 480 25.23 -4.95 -22.40
N ASN A 481 25.08 -5.73 -21.36
CA ASN A 481 25.49 -7.12 -21.31
C ASN A 481 24.30 -8.03 -20.93
N ARG A 482 24.55 -9.32 -20.83
CA ARG A 482 23.49 -10.31 -20.59
C ARG A 482 22.73 -10.06 -19.28
N LEU A 483 23.43 -9.69 -18.21
CA LEU A 483 22.86 -9.51 -16.86
C LEU A 483 22.48 -8.05 -16.55
N GLY A 484 22.85 -7.09 -17.41
CA GLY A 484 22.62 -5.66 -17.15
C GLY A 484 23.48 -5.10 -16.02
N VAL A 485 24.62 -5.74 -15.71
CA VAL A 485 25.55 -5.36 -14.65
C VAL A 485 26.57 -4.34 -15.14
N MET A 486 27.22 -3.62 -14.23
CA MET A 486 28.18 -2.58 -14.56
C MET A 486 29.56 -3.17 -14.89
N GLU A 487 30.10 -2.83 -16.06
CA GLU A 487 31.43 -3.26 -16.54
C GLU A 487 32.22 -2.04 -16.96
N ALA A 488 33.52 -2.00 -16.66
CA ALA A 488 34.40 -0.90 -17.06
C ALA A 488 35.81 -1.38 -17.41
N ASN A 489 36.45 -0.65 -18.34
CA ASN A 489 37.83 -0.89 -18.75
C ASN A 489 38.78 -0.07 -17.88
N LEU A 490 39.91 -0.66 -17.52
CA LEU A 490 41.01 -0.06 -16.80
C LEU A 490 42.29 -0.17 -17.60
N GLY A 491 43.15 0.85 -17.54
CA GLY A 491 44.52 0.75 -18.02
C GLY A 491 45.39 -0.11 -17.12
N SER A 492 46.68 -0.22 -17.39
CA SER A 492 47.63 -0.83 -16.45
C SER A 492 47.89 0.07 -15.25
N GLY A 493 47.97 -0.51 -14.04
CA GLY A 493 48.27 0.22 -12.81
C GLY A 493 47.44 -0.21 -11.60
N ASP A 494 47.48 0.63 -10.58
CA ASP A 494 46.72 0.46 -9.34
C ASP A 494 45.49 1.38 -9.35
N HIS A 495 44.33 0.80 -9.15
CA HIS A 495 43.05 1.46 -9.23
C HIS A 495 42.27 1.31 -7.93
N PHE A 496 41.69 2.38 -7.42
CA PHE A 496 40.71 2.35 -6.35
C PHE A 496 39.33 2.67 -6.95
N ILE A 497 38.54 1.62 -7.13
CA ILE A 497 37.21 1.72 -7.69
C ILE A 497 36.21 1.98 -6.56
N LYS A 498 35.36 2.99 -6.76
CA LYS A 498 34.20 3.25 -5.93
C LYS A 498 32.98 3.44 -6.80
N ALA A 499 31.93 2.63 -6.55
CA ALA A 499 30.60 2.78 -7.11
C ALA A 499 29.64 3.20 -5.99
N ASP A 500 28.84 4.24 -6.22
CA ASP A 500 27.84 4.73 -5.27
C ASP A 500 26.53 5.08 -5.97
N LEU A 501 25.41 4.75 -5.29
CA LEU A 501 24.06 5.09 -5.72
C LEU A 501 23.71 6.48 -5.20
N ARG A 502 23.51 7.42 -6.11
CA ARG A 502 23.14 8.82 -5.83
C ARG A 502 21.69 9.08 -6.21
N GLU A 503 21.08 10.05 -5.54
CA GLU A 503 19.79 10.54 -5.99
C GLU A 503 19.93 11.25 -7.34
N THR A 504 19.03 10.86 -8.28
CA THR A 504 18.92 11.58 -9.55
C THR A 504 18.35 12.97 -9.32
N PRO A 505 18.56 13.95 -10.22
CA PRO A 505 17.95 15.29 -10.10
C PRO A 505 16.43 15.23 -9.90
N LEU A 506 15.75 14.26 -10.54
CA LEU A 506 14.33 14.05 -10.38
C LEU A 506 13.96 13.61 -8.96
N ARG A 507 14.68 12.61 -8.43
CA ARG A 507 14.44 12.09 -7.07
C ARG A 507 14.75 13.15 -6.04
N LEU A 508 15.87 13.86 -6.16
CA LEU A 508 16.26 14.94 -5.26
C LEU A 508 15.20 16.05 -5.21
N ALA A 509 14.68 16.47 -6.37
CA ALA A 509 13.60 17.46 -6.43
C ALA A 509 12.32 16.96 -5.73
N ALA A 510 11.96 15.70 -5.92
CA ALA A 510 10.81 15.07 -5.27
C ALA A 510 10.99 14.96 -3.74
N ASP A 511 12.21 14.62 -3.27
CA ASP A 511 12.55 14.54 -1.86
C ASP A 511 12.48 15.93 -1.18
N ILE A 512 13.06 16.95 -1.82
CA ILE A 512 12.98 18.34 -1.34
C ILE A 512 11.51 18.81 -1.25
N LEU A 513 10.70 18.51 -2.26
CA LEU A 513 9.26 18.85 -2.25
C LEU A 513 8.55 18.20 -1.08
N SER A 514 8.83 16.93 -0.81
CA SER A 514 8.20 16.19 0.31
C SER A 514 8.65 16.74 1.66
N LEU A 515 9.94 17.07 1.84
CA LEU A 515 10.45 17.67 3.06
C LEU A 515 9.85 19.06 3.31
N ALA A 516 9.76 19.90 2.27
CA ALA A 516 9.13 21.22 2.36
C ALA A 516 7.63 21.10 2.71
N ALA A 517 6.92 20.15 2.10
CA ALA A 517 5.52 19.88 2.40
C ALA A 517 5.33 19.36 3.83
N PHE A 518 6.24 18.53 4.33
CA PHE A 518 6.23 18.03 5.70
C PHE A 518 6.47 19.15 6.70
N ALA A 519 7.48 20.01 6.48
CA ALA A 519 7.72 21.18 7.30
C ALA A 519 6.52 22.14 7.32
N TYR A 520 5.90 22.38 6.16
CA TYR A 520 4.67 23.16 6.08
C TYR A 520 3.52 22.52 6.86
N CYS A 521 3.35 21.21 6.77
CA CYS A 521 2.35 20.47 7.54
C CYS A 521 2.56 20.64 9.06
N LEU A 522 3.80 20.59 9.55
CA LEU A 522 4.13 20.85 10.96
C LEU A 522 3.76 22.28 11.37
N ILE A 523 4.02 23.28 10.53
CA ILE A 523 3.61 24.67 10.78
C ILE A 523 2.09 24.77 10.91
N LEU A 524 1.32 24.07 10.06
CA LEU A 524 -0.15 24.04 10.15
C LEU A 524 -0.64 23.46 11.48
N PHE A 525 0.05 22.46 12.06
CA PHE A 525 -0.30 21.90 13.36
C PHE A 525 -0.06 22.88 14.52
N ILE A 526 0.97 23.71 14.45
CA ILE A 526 1.37 24.63 15.51
C ILE A 526 0.64 25.99 15.40
N SER A 527 0.07 26.31 14.26
CA SER A 527 -0.55 27.62 13.97
C SER A 527 -1.64 28.00 14.98
N LYS A 528 -1.58 29.25 15.45
CA LYS A 528 -2.61 29.83 16.36
C LYS A 528 -4.01 29.89 15.76
N LYS A 529 -4.18 29.86 14.44
CA LYS A 529 -5.48 29.76 13.76
C LYS A 529 -6.21 28.42 13.98
N ASN A 530 -5.69 27.60 14.88
CA ASN A 530 -6.28 26.32 15.26
C ASN A 530 -7.18 26.38 16.53
N ALA A 531 -7.19 27.52 17.20
CA ALA A 531 -8.03 27.74 18.40
C ALA A 531 -9.52 27.84 18.07
#